data_685d73efa07b54ab3f6974a17907cbdf
#
_entry.id   685d73efa07b54ab3f6974a17907cbdf
#
_cell.length_a   1.000
_cell.length_b   1.000
_cell.length_c   1.000
_cell.angle_alpha   90.00
_cell.angle_beta   90.00
_cell.angle_gamma   90.00
#
_symmetry.space_group_name_H-M   'P 1'
#
loop_
_entity.id
_entity.type
_entity.pdbx_description
1 polymer ?
#
loop_
_entity_poly.entity_id
_entity_poly.type
_entity_poly.pdbx_seq_one_letter_code
_entity_poly.pdbx_strand_id
1 'polypeptide(L)'
;GADSDLMPLWEPAVLRDAVAAVHEAGARIAVHAFSHRVIDSLIEAGVDDIEHGSGIDADQASEIAARGIAVTPTLRQVELFRDFAAQAGTKYPVYAATMQAMYDNRREHFQMLLDADVLLLQGTDSGGYQEHGSIAGELDLWARWGASARTIIDASTWVTQLYLGRPGLVEAGPADLLILDEDPRTDPLAMARPRAVYVGGTLAWERA
;
A
#
# COMPACT_ATOMS: atom_id res chain seq x y z
N GLY A 1 1.42 24.07 15.58
CA GLY A 1 0.48 25.14 15.95
C GLY A 1 -0.89 24.90 15.32
N ALA A 2 -1.84 25.85 15.50
CA ALA A 2 -3.20 25.71 14.95
C ALA A 2 -3.25 25.52 13.43
N ASP A 3 -2.27 26.07 12.72
CA ASP A 3 -2.15 26.00 11.27
C ASP A 3 -1.29 24.79 10.78
N SER A 4 -0.88 23.91 11.71
CA SER A 4 -0.10 22.72 11.34
C SER A 4 -0.96 21.73 10.54
N ASP A 5 -0.40 21.22 9.47
CA ASP A 5 -0.98 20.23 8.57
C ASP A 5 0.10 19.23 8.12
N LEU A 6 -0.27 18.30 7.27
CA LEU A 6 0.65 17.40 6.60
C LEU A 6 1.53 18.19 5.61
N MET A 7 2.79 18.37 5.96
CA MET A 7 3.74 19.13 5.15
C MET A 7 4.87 18.21 4.69
N PRO A 8 5.44 18.43 3.49
CA PRO A 8 6.68 17.78 3.10
C PRO A 8 7.77 18.04 4.14
N LEU A 9 8.51 16.98 4.51
CA LEU A 9 9.61 17.08 5.47
C LEU A 9 10.94 17.43 4.80
N TRP A 10 11.06 17.18 3.49
CA TRP A 10 12.28 17.32 2.73
C TRP A 10 12.06 18.29 1.56
N GLU A 11 13.06 19.10 1.30
CA GLU A 11 13.10 19.91 0.10
C GLU A 11 13.22 19.01 -1.15
N PRO A 12 12.56 19.35 -2.29
CA PRO A 12 12.57 18.51 -3.49
C PRO A 12 13.96 18.12 -3.98
N ALA A 13 14.97 19.00 -3.83
CA ALA A 13 16.34 18.71 -4.21
C ALA A 13 16.95 17.60 -3.35
N VAL A 14 16.75 17.65 -2.04
CA VAL A 14 17.24 16.62 -1.10
C VAL A 14 16.59 15.27 -1.41
N LEU A 15 15.29 15.26 -1.71
CA LEU A 15 14.57 14.05 -2.08
C LEU A 15 15.14 13.44 -3.37
N ARG A 16 15.35 14.24 -4.43
CA ARG A 16 15.97 13.75 -5.68
C ARG A 16 17.36 13.18 -5.46
N ASP A 17 18.20 13.87 -4.67
CA ASP A 17 19.55 13.41 -4.37
C ASP A 17 19.53 12.07 -3.59
N ALA A 18 18.60 11.91 -2.64
CA ALA A 18 18.42 10.68 -1.89
C ALA A 18 17.97 9.52 -2.80
N VAL A 19 16.99 9.75 -3.67
CA VAL A 19 16.51 8.76 -4.66
C VAL A 19 17.66 8.34 -5.58
N ALA A 20 18.39 9.31 -6.13
CA ALA A 20 19.52 9.04 -7.02
C ALA A 20 20.60 8.18 -6.31
N ALA A 21 20.95 8.50 -5.07
CA ALA A 21 21.94 7.74 -4.32
C ALA A 21 21.50 6.28 -4.04
N VAL A 22 20.20 6.05 -3.77
CA VAL A 22 19.64 4.70 -3.58
C VAL A 22 19.69 3.92 -4.89
N HIS A 23 19.31 4.54 -6.01
CA HIS A 23 19.34 3.91 -7.32
C HIS A 23 20.79 3.62 -7.79
N GLU A 24 21.75 4.50 -7.52
CA GLU A 24 23.18 4.26 -7.79
C GLU A 24 23.72 3.03 -7.01
N ALA A 25 23.17 2.77 -5.82
CA ALA A 25 23.47 1.58 -5.04
C ALA A 25 22.75 0.31 -5.54
N GLY A 26 21.94 0.40 -6.60
CA GLY A 26 21.17 -0.72 -7.16
C GLY A 26 19.97 -1.14 -6.31
N ALA A 27 19.52 -0.26 -5.41
CA ALA A 27 18.37 -0.50 -4.54
C ALA A 27 17.14 0.29 -5.00
N ARG A 28 15.95 -0.04 -4.45
CA ARG A 28 14.69 0.69 -4.63
C ARG A 28 14.38 1.51 -3.39
N ILE A 29 13.54 2.51 -3.55
CA ILE A 29 13.12 3.39 -2.48
C ILE A 29 11.60 3.46 -2.40
N ALA A 30 11.04 3.14 -1.23
CA ALA A 30 9.65 3.36 -0.87
C ALA A 30 9.57 4.58 0.04
N VAL A 31 8.57 5.44 -0.17
CA VAL A 31 8.45 6.70 0.57
C VAL A 31 7.05 6.84 1.18
N HIS A 32 7.02 6.99 2.50
CA HIS A 32 5.80 7.31 3.24
C HIS A 32 5.24 8.68 2.85
N ALA A 33 3.96 8.74 2.45
CA ALA A 33 3.29 9.99 2.10
C ALA A 33 1.77 9.93 2.34
N PHE A 34 1.28 10.74 3.30
CA PHE A 34 -0.15 11.06 3.40
C PHE A 34 -0.50 12.36 2.66
N SER A 35 0.46 13.29 2.57
CA SER A 35 0.22 14.63 2.05
C SER A 35 0.09 14.66 0.53
N HIS A 36 -0.97 15.28 0.02
CA HIS A 36 -1.07 15.66 -1.39
C HIS A 36 0.12 16.51 -1.86
N ARG A 37 0.63 17.39 -1.01
CA ARG A 37 1.67 18.39 -1.34
C ARG A 37 3.03 17.82 -1.69
N VAL A 38 3.30 16.54 -1.34
CA VAL A 38 4.59 15.90 -1.63
C VAL A 38 4.56 15.05 -2.90
N ILE A 39 3.38 14.67 -3.38
CA ILE A 39 3.24 13.66 -4.44
C ILE A 39 3.97 14.06 -5.72
N ASP A 40 3.82 15.30 -6.20
CA ASP A 40 4.53 15.76 -7.40
C ASP A 40 6.04 15.63 -7.23
N SER A 41 6.58 15.99 -6.06
CA SER A 41 8.01 15.86 -5.78
C SER A 41 8.48 14.40 -5.74
N LEU A 42 7.63 13.45 -5.28
CA LEU A 42 7.92 12.02 -5.33
C LEU A 42 7.95 11.49 -6.76
N ILE A 43 6.96 11.90 -7.57
CA ILE A 43 6.89 11.55 -8.99
C ILE A 43 8.11 12.07 -9.75
N GLU A 44 8.47 13.34 -9.54
CA GLU A 44 9.62 13.99 -10.17
C GLU A 44 10.95 13.37 -9.73
N ALA A 45 11.08 13.00 -8.46
CA ALA A 45 12.27 12.33 -7.94
C ALA A 45 12.42 10.89 -8.46
N GLY A 46 11.33 10.28 -8.94
CA GLY A 46 11.33 8.93 -9.48
C GLY A 46 11.43 7.85 -8.41
N VAL A 47 10.67 7.99 -7.32
CA VAL A 47 10.57 6.93 -6.30
C VAL A 47 9.98 5.64 -6.89
N ASP A 48 10.28 4.50 -6.29
CA ASP A 48 9.78 3.22 -6.79
C ASP A 48 8.43 2.85 -6.20
N ASP A 49 8.14 3.29 -4.98
CA ASP A 49 6.88 3.03 -4.28
C ASP A 49 6.48 4.23 -3.41
N ILE A 50 5.18 4.48 -3.35
CA ILE A 50 4.58 5.46 -2.44
C ILE A 50 3.75 4.69 -1.42
N GLU A 51 4.21 4.68 -0.17
CA GLU A 51 3.47 4.09 0.93
C GLU A 51 2.29 4.96 1.32
N HIS A 52 1.13 4.35 1.47
CA HIS A 52 -0.20 4.95 1.72
C HIS A 52 -0.73 5.75 0.52
N GLY A 53 -0.04 6.79 0.10
CA GLY A 53 -0.42 7.61 -1.03
C GLY A 53 -1.81 8.29 -0.89
N SER A 54 -2.31 8.47 0.35
CA SER A 54 -3.69 8.91 0.62
C SER A 54 -4.01 10.31 0.10
N GLY A 55 -2.99 11.09 -0.27
CA GLY A 55 -3.13 12.42 -0.87
C GLY A 55 -3.01 12.45 -2.39
N ILE A 56 -2.88 11.33 -3.07
CA ILE A 56 -2.80 11.25 -4.54
C ILE A 56 -4.14 11.69 -5.14
N ASP A 57 -4.11 12.58 -6.12
CA ASP A 57 -5.28 12.94 -6.93
C ASP A 57 -5.32 12.18 -8.27
N ALA A 58 -6.35 12.40 -9.08
CA ALA A 58 -6.57 11.66 -10.32
C ALA A 58 -5.49 11.94 -11.39
N ASP A 59 -4.99 13.18 -11.47
CA ASP A 59 -3.93 13.55 -12.43
C ASP A 59 -2.62 12.90 -12.00
N GLN A 60 -2.29 12.97 -10.71
CA GLN A 60 -1.12 12.31 -10.11
C GLN A 60 -1.20 10.78 -10.24
N ALA A 61 -2.37 10.16 -10.02
CA ALA A 61 -2.55 8.72 -10.20
C ALA A 61 -2.26 8.29 -11.64
N SER A 62 -2.70 9.07 -12.62
CA SER A 62 -2.42 8.82 -14.03
C SER A 62 -0.92 8.90 -14.35
N GLU A 63 -0.21 9.87 -13.79
CA GLU A 63 1.23 10.03 -13.97
C GLU A 63 2.03 8.91 -13.24
N ILE A 64 1.61 8.53 -12.03
CA ILE A 64 2.16 7.42 -11.26
C ILE A 64 2.05 6.10 -12.06
N ALA A 65 0.87 5.83 -12.61
CA ALA A 65 0.64 4.66 -13.45
C ALA A 65 1.51 4.68 -14.71
N ALA A 66 1.58 5.83 -15.41
CA ALA A 66 2.38 5.99 -16.63
C ALA A 66 3.88 5.78 -16.39
N ARG A 67 4.37 6.12 -15.21
CA ARG A 67 5.79 5.91 -14.81
C ARG A 67 6.07 4.56 -14.19
N GLY A 68 5.04 3.76 -13.90
CA GLY A 68 5.18 2.46 -13.24
C GLY A 68 5.62 2.55 -11.79
N ILE A 69 5.36 3.68 -11.12
CA ILE A 69 5.56 3.83 -9.68
C ILE A 69 4.50 3.00 -8.96
N ALA A 70 4.90 2.20 -7.99
CA ALA A 70 3.97 1.43 -7.19
C ALA A 70 3.31 2.29 -6.09
N VAL A 71 2.15 1.84 -5.62
CA VAL A 71 1.50 2.38 -4.42
C VAL A 71 1.09 1.24 -3.52
N THR A 72 1.48 1.32 -2.25
CA THR A 72 1.07 0.40 -1.19
C THR A 72 0.01 1.09 -0.32
N PRO A 73 -1.30 0.97 -0.61
CA PRO A 73 -2.34 1.88 -0.10
C PRO A 73 -2.65 1.72 1.38
N THR A 74 -2.31 0.59 2.00
CA THR A 74 -2.49 0.32 3.44
C THR A 74 -3.84 0.79 3.97
N LEU A 75 -4.94 0.30 3.39
CA LEU A 75 -6.29 0.79 3.66
C LEU A 75 -6.68 0.69 5.14
N ARG A 76 -6.13 -0.30 5.85
CA ARG A 76 -6.31 -0.41 7.30
C ARG A 76 -5.71 0.76 8.06
N GLN A 77 -4.59 1.31 7.59
CA GLN A 77 -4.00 2.51 8.18
C GLN A 77 -4.90 3.74 7.93
N VAL A 78 -5.46 3.85 6.73
CA VAL A 78 -6.39 4.93 6.37
C VAL A 78 -7.68 4.88 7.21
N GLU A 79 -8.15 3.69 7.61
CA GLU A 79 -9.30 3.56 8.54
C GLU A 79 -9.04 4.23 9.90
N LEU A 80 -7.79 4.40 10.33
CA LEU A 80 -7.44 5.08 11.58
C LEU A 80 -7.43 6.61 11.47
N PHE A 81 -7.54 7.18 10.28
CA PHE A 81 -7.44 8.63 10.08
C PHE A 81 -8.53 9.40 10.81
N ARG A 82 -9.73 8.82 10.95
CA ARG A 82 -10.78 9.39 11.80
C ARG A 82 -10.35 9.53 13.25
N ASP A 83 -9.65 8.53 13.78
CA ASP A 83 -9.19 8.52 15.16
C ASP A 83 -8.02 9.51 15.33
N PHE A 84 -7.14 9.65 14.33
CA PHE A 84 -6.10 10.67 14.31
C PHE A 84 -6.69 12.08 14.26
N ALA A 85 -7.74 12.30 13.45
CA ALA A 85 -8.47 13.55 13.41
C ALA A 85 -9.08 13.89 14.77
N ALA A 86 -9.73 12.91 15.42
CA ALA A 86 -10.32 13.09 16.74
C ALA A 86 -9.28 13.39 17.83
N GLN A 87 -8.12 12.72 17.81
CA GLN A 87 -7.02 12.97 18.75
C GLN A 87 -6.38 14.34 18.55
N ALA A 88 -6.25 14.82 17.31
CA ALA A 88 -5.75 16.15 17.00
C ALA A 88 -6.67 17.25 17.54
N GLY A 89 -7.97 17.05 17.44
CA GLY A 89 -9.03 17.89 18.01
C GLY A 89 -8.84 19.37 17.71
N THR A 90 -9.04 20.21 18.74
CA THR A 90 -8.90 21.67 18.61
C THR A 90 -7.45 22.15 18.65
N LYS A 91 -6.49 21.30 19.00
CA LYS A 91 -5.08 21.68 19.07
C LYS A 91 -4.46 21.82 17.65
N TYR A 92 -4.88 20.98 16.73
CA TYR A 92 -4.39 20.96 15.34
C TYR A 92 -5.58 20.89 14.36
N PRO A 93 -6.41 21.94 14.27
CA PRO A 93 -7.69 21.88 13.56
C PRO A 93 -7.53 21.68 12.04
N VAL A 94 -6.47 22.22 11.43
CA VAL A 94 -6.20 22.04 9.97
C VAL A 94 -5.84 20.58 9.71
N TYR A 95 -4.89 20.02 10.46
CA TYR A 95 -4.53 18.61 10.37
C TYR A 95 -5.74 17.69 10.62
N ALA A 96 -6.55 17.99 11.65
CA ALA A 96 -7.75 17.20 11.93
C ALA A 96 -8.73 17.21 10.76
N ALA A 97 -8.94 18.37 10.11
CA ALA A 97 -9.79 18.49 8.93
C ALA A 97 -9.25 17.70 7.73
N THR A 98 -7.92 17.77 7.48
CA THR A 98 -7.25 17.02 6.43
C THR A 98 -7.40 15.51 6.63
N MET A 99 -7.13 15.00 7.83
CA MET A 99 -7.26 13.57 8.14
C MET A 99 -8.72 13.10 8.04
N GLN A 100 -9.67 13.91 8.50
CA GLN A 100 -11.09 13.58 8.37
C GLN A 100 -11.53 13.53 6.91
N ALA A 101 -11.11 14.49 6.09
CA ALA A 101 -11.44 14.52 4.67
C ALA A 101 -10.87 13.30 3.92
N MET A 102 -9.63 12.90 4.21
CA MET A 102 -9.03 11.68 3.65
C MET A 102 -9.81 10.43 4.09
N TYR A 103 -10.19 10.34 5.36
CA TYR A 103 -11.03 9.25 5.85
C TYR A 103 -12.38 9.20 5.14
N ASP A 104 -13.07 10.33 5.01
CA ASP A 104 -14.40 10.38 4.40
C ASP A 104 -14.35 9.96 2.92
N ASN A 105 -13.27 10.30 2.21
CA ASN A 105 -13.11 10.06 0.77
C ASN A 105 -12.33 8.77 0.43
N ARG A 106 -11.97 7.95 1.43
CA ARG A 106 -11.02 6.82 1.28
C ARG A 106 -11.42 5.74 0.28
N ARG A 107 -12.73 5.48 0.14
CA ARG A 107 -13.22 4.47 -0.81
C ARG A 107 -13.11 4.95 -2.25
N GLU A 108 -13.58 6.17 -2.48
CA GLU A 108 -13.52 6.84 -3.78
C GLU A 108 -12.08 7.03 -4.22
N HIS A 109 -11.19 7.35 -3.27
CA HIS A 109 -9.74 7.45 -3.51
C HIS A 109 -9.16 6.10 -3.94
N PHE A 110 -9.45 5.00 -3.24
CA PHE A 110 -8.98 3.68 -3.62
C PHE A 110 -9.52 3.24 -4.99
N GLN A 111 -10.79 3.50 -5.27
CA GLN A 111 -11.38 3.24 -6.58
C GLN A 111 -10.69 4.06 -7.69
N MET A 112 -10.38 5.31 -7.43
CA MET A 112 -9.64 6.16 -8.36
C MET A 112 -8.24 5.59 -8.69
N LEU A 113 -7.52 5.04 -7.71
CA LEU A 113 -6.24 4.36 -7.96
C LEU A 113 -6.41 3.10 -8.81
N LEU A 114 -7.48 2.31 -8.58
CA LEU A 114 -7.83 1.15 -9.41
C LEU A 114 -8.16 1.55 -10.86
N ASP A 115 -8.98 2.59 -11.03
CA ASP A 115 -9.43 3.07 -12.34
C ASP A 115 -8.29 3.70 -13.16
N ALA A 116 -7.26 4.21 -12.50
CA ALA A 116 -6.05 4.74 -13.13
C ALA A 116 -5.01 3.66 -13.47
N ASP A 117 -5.31 2.37 -13.22
CA ASP A 117 -4.38 1.24 -13.41
C ASP A 117 -3.03 1.42 -12.68
N VAL A 118 -3.04 2.05 -11.51
CA VAL A 118 -1.84 2.18 -10.66
C VAL A 118 -1.36 0.78 -10.25
N LEU A 119 -0.04 0.55 -10.28
CA LEU A 119 0.57 -0.67 -9.75
C LEU A 119 0.39 -0.72 -8.23
N LEU A 120 -0.62 -1.48 -7.77
CA LEU A 120 -0.93 -1.59 -6.35
C LEU A 120 -0.25 -2.81 -5.72
N LEU A 121 0.38 -2.59 -4.57
CA LEU A 121 1.00 -3.63 -3.75
C LEU A 121 0.24 -3.81 -2.42
N GLN A 122 0.29 -5.02 -1.87
CA GLN A 122 -0.34 -5.32 -0.59
C GLN A 122 0.57 -4.97 0.58
N GLY A 123 0.06 -4.17 1.52
CA GLY A 123 0.74 -3.82 2.75
C GLY A 123 -0.24 -3.42 3.85
N THR A 124 0.14 -3.55 5.11
CA THR A 124 -0.73 -3.28 6.26
C THR A 124 -0.25 -2.17 7.19
N ASP A 125 1.02 -1.78 7.07
CA ASP A 125 1.68 -0.89 8.04
C ASP A 125 1.59 -1.43 9.50
N SER A 126 1.74 -2.76 9.65
CA SER A 126 1.68 -3.42 10.96
C SER A 126 2.93 -3.17 11.78
N GLY A 127 2.77 -3.10 13.10
CA GLY A 127 3.87 -2.92 14.06
C GLY A 127 3.83 -1.59 14.80
N GLY A 128 3.03 -0.63 14.35
CA GLY A 128 2.73 0.62 15.03
C GLY A 128 1.36 0.59 15.67
N TYR A 129 0.36 1.12 14.97
CA TYR A 129 -1.03 1.15 15.43
C TYR A 129 -1.80 -0.14 15.16
N GLN A 130 -1.27 -1.02 14.33
CA GLN A 130 -1.92 -2.26 13.91
C GLN A 130 -1.10 -3.47 14.35
N GLU A 131 -1.80 -4.53 14.72
CA GLU A 131 -1.18 -5.80 15.10
C GLU A 131 -0.55 -6.50 13.90
N HIS A 132 0.55 -7.22 14.12
CA HIS A 132 1.14 -8.10 13.12
C HIS A 132 0.15 -9.19 12.71
N GLY A 133 0.21 -9.62 11.44
CA GLY A 133 -0.71 -10.62 10.91
C GLY A 133 -2.07 -10.07 10.46
N SER A 134 -2.22 -8.75 10.39
CA SER A 134 -3.49 -8.08 10.06
C SER A 134 -3.84 -8.07 8.56
N ILE A 135 -3.08 -8.76 7.71
CA ILE A 135 -3.28 -8.77 6.23
C ILE A 135 -4.69 -9.21 5.82
N ALA A 136 -5.34 -10.10 6.58
CA ALA A 136 -6.71 -10.52 6.30
C ALA A 136 -7.70 -9.35 6.27
N GLY A 137 -7.51 -8.37 7.16
CA GLY A 137 -8.34 -7.16 7.18
C GLY A 137 -8.04 -6.21 6.02
N GLU A 138 -6.81 -6.18 5.52
CA GLU A 138 -6.46 -5.42 4.32
C GLU A 138 -7.14 -6.03 3.09
N LEU A 139 -7.06 -7.34 2.90
CA LEU A 139 -7.76 -8.06 1.82
C LEU A 139 -9.28 -7.82 1.83
N ASP A 140 -9.89 -7.82 3.02
CA ASP A 140 -11.32 -7.54 3.20
C ASP A 140 -11.68 -6.12 2.75
N LEU A 141 -10.86 -5.11 3.10
CA LEU A 141 -11.07 -3.74 2.67
C LEU A 141 -10.95 -3.60 1.15
N TRP A 142 -9.94 -4.21 0.53
CA TRP A 142 -9.79 -4.21 -0.92
C TRP A 142 -11.03 -4.78 -1.61
N ALA A 143 -11.52 -5.95 -1.15
CA ALA A 143 -12.72 -6.58 -1.72
C ALA A 143 -13.96 -5.70 -1.54
N ARG A 144 -14.19 -5.16 -0.34
CA ARG A 144 -15.35 -4.30 -0.04
C ARG A 144 -15.31 -2.96 -0.77
N TRP A 145 -14.13 -2.47 -1.15
CA TRP A 145 -13.96 -1.19 -1.82
C TRP A 145 -13.78 -1.32 -3.33
N GLY A 146 -14.02 -2.51 -3.88
CA GLY A 146 -14.24 -2.69 -5.30
C GLY A 146 -13.10 -3.32 -6.09
N ALA A 147 -12.01 -3.72 -5.44
CA ALA A 147 -10.97 -4.48 -6.13
C ALA A 147 -11.52 -5.85 -6.56
N SER A 148 -11.21 -6.26 -7.79
CA SER A 148 -11.59 -7.57 -8.29
C SER A 148 -10.80 -8.68 -7.55
N ALA A 149 -11.36 -9.88 -7.50
CA ALA A 149 -10.64 -11.05 -6.96
C ALA A 149 -9.27 -11.22 -7.63
N ARG A 150 -9.19 -11.00 -8.94
CA ARG A 150 -7.94 -11.06 -9.69
C ARG A 150 -6.94 -10.00 -9.18
N THR A 151 -7.35 -8.75 -9.06
CA THR A 151 -6.49 -7.66 -8.58
C THR A 151 -5.94 -7.97 -7.18
N ILE A 152 -6.80 -8.49 -6.27
CA ILE A 152 -6.40 -8.86 -4.92
C ILE A 152 -5.37 -10.01 -4.94
N ILE A 153 -5.62 -11.07 -5.71
CA ILE A 153 -4.72 -12.21 -5.84
C ILE A 153 -3.38 -11.74 -6.42
N ASP A 154 -3.43 -11.00 -7.52
CA ASP A 154 -2.23 -10.53 -8.23
C ASP A 154 -1.35 -9.69 -7.29
N ALA A 155 -1.93 -8.68 -6.62
CA ALA A 155 -1.22 -7.81 -5.67
C ALA A 155 -0.72 -8.54 -4.42
N SER A 156 -1.41 -9.60 -3.98
CA SER A 156 -1.01 -10.37 -2.78
C SER A 156 0.01 -11.46 -3.06
N THR A 157 0.32 -11.74 -4.34
CA THR A 157 1.16 -12.86 -4.74
C THR A 157 2.23 -12.44 -5.74
N TRP A 158 2.08 -12.80 -7.01
CA TRP A 158 3.16 -12.67 -8.01
C TRP A 158 3.50 -11.24 -8.40
N VAL A 159 2.56 -10.28 -8.42
CA VAL A 159 2.89 -8.89 -8.74
C VAL A 159 3.85 -8.32 -7.70
N THR A 160 3.52 -8.47 -6.42
CA THR A 160 4.41 -8.05 -5.33
C THR A 160 5.73 -8.85 -5.32
N GLN A 161 5.69 -10.17 -5.58
CA GLN A 161 6.90 -10.97 -5.68
C GLN A 161 7.82 -10.47 -6.82
N LEU A 162 7.28 -10.23 -8.00
CA LEU A 162 8.03 -9.69 -9.14
C LEU A 162 8.56 -8.28 -8.83
N TYR A 163 7.75 -7.41 -8.23
CA TYR A 163 8.20 -6.10 -7.78
C TYR A 163 9.38 -6.21 -6.81
N LEU A 164 9.37 -7.16 -5.89
CA LEU A 164 10.48 -7.41 -4.95
C LEU A 164 11.67 -8.15 -5.57
N GLY A 165 11.66 -8.39 -6.89
CA GLY A 165 12.73 -9.11 -7.59
C GLY A 165 12.76 -10.60 -7.30
N ARG A 166 11.65 -11.19 -6.84
CA ARG A 166 11.53 -12.61 -6.56
C ARG A 166 10.83 -13.33 -7.72
N PRO A 167 11.21 -14.57 -8.04
CA PRO A 167 10.68 -15.26 -9.24
C PRO A 167 9.22 -15.70 -9.11
N GLY A 168 8.61 -15.62 -7.95
CA GLY A 168 7.29 -16.18 -7.70
C GLY A 168 7.28 -17.70 -7.77
N LEU A 169 6.13 -18.30 -8.12
CA LEU A 169 5.98 -19.75 -8.24
C LEU A 169 6.45 -20.22 -9.64
N VAL A 170 7.69 -20.67 -9.71
CA VAL A 170 8.33 -21.20 -10.91
C VAL A 170 9.04 -22.52 -10.62
N GLU A 171 9.27 -23.35 -11.66
CA GLU A 171 10.04 -24.59 -11.51
C GLU A 171 11.44 -24.29 -10.97
N ALA A 172 11.89 -25.04 -9.97
CA ALA A 172 13.14 -24.86 -9.25
C ALA A 172 13.27 -23.53 -8.48
N GLY A 173 12.20 -22.73 -8.40
CA GLY A 173 12.14 -21.52 -7.55
C GLY A 173 11.85 -21.83 -6.10
N PRO A 174 11.81 -20.80 -5.23
CA PRO A 174 11.37 -20.95 -3.85
C PRO A 174 9.92 -21.42 -3.82
N ALA A 175 9.63 -22.42 -3.00
CA ALA A 175 8.29 -22.95 -2.84
C ALA A 175 7.58 -22.22 -1.68
N ASP A 176 7.25 -20.93 -1.89
CA ASP A 176 6.41 -20.15 -0.98
C ASP A 176 4.95 -20.33 -1.43
N LEU A 177 4.16 -21.09 -0.68
CA LEU A 177 2.85 -21.57 -1.10
C LEU A 177 1.78 -21.37 -0.03
N LEU A 178 0.59 -20.99 -0.46
CA LEU A 178 -0.65 -21.15 0.32
C LEU A 178 -1.43 -22.33 -0.26
N ILE A 179 -1.82 -23.26 0.61
CA ILE A 179 -2.79 -24.31 0.26
C ILE A 179 -4.15 -23.85 0.76
N LEU A 180 -5.09 -23.75 -0.16
CA LEU A 180 -6.43 -23.23 0.10
C LEU A 180 -7.46 -24.35 -0.10
N ASP A 181 -8.55 -24.33 0.65
CA ASP A 181 -9.70 -25.23 0.45
C ASP A 181 -10.70 -24.66 -0.56
N GLU A 182 -10.70 -23.34 -0.74
CA GLU A 182 -11.61 -22.62 -1.62
C GLU A 182 -10.83 -21.91 -2.71
N ASP A 183 -11.47 -21.72 -3.86
CA ASP A 183 -10.85 -21.02 -5.00
C ASP A 183 -10.82 -19.50 -4.74
N PRO A 184 -9.64 -18.88 -4.61
CA PRO A 184 -9.53 -17.45 -4.34
C PRO A 184 -10.05 -16.58 -5.50
N ARG A 185 -10.25 -17.13 -6.69
CA ARG A 185 -10.86 -16.41 -7.81
C ARG A 185 -12.35 -16.16 -7.61
N THR A 186 -13.00 -16.97 -6.77
CA THR A 186 -14.41 -16.82 -6.38
C THR A 186 -14.57 -16.13 -5.04
N ASP A 187 -13.67 -16.37 -4.09
CA ASP A 187 -13.58 -15.67 -2.80
C ASP A 187 -12.12 -15.34 -2.47
N PRO A 188 -11.65 -14.12 -2.75
CA PRO A 188 -10.26 -13.74 -2.47
C PRO A 188 -9.91 -13.81 -0.97
N LEU A 189 -10.90 -13.76 -0.07
CA LEU A 189 -10.68 -13.92 1.37
C LEU A 189 -10.32 -15.36 1.77
N ALA A 190 -10.43 -16.33 0.86
CA ALA A 190 -9.87 -17.67 1.06
C ALA A 190 -8.37 -17.62 1.38
N MET A 191 -7.62 -16.64 0.82
CA MET A 191 -6.20 -16.44 1.12
C MET A 191 -5.91 -16.05 2.58
N ALA A 192 -6.89 -15.47 3.27
CA ALA A 192 -6.80 -15.15 4.69
C ALA A 192 -7.08 -16.37 5.60
N ARG A 193 -7.53 -17.47 5.02
CA ARG A 193 -7.90 -18.72 5.73
C ARG A 193 -7.21 -19.95 5.12
N PRO A 194 -5.88 -19.93 4.95
CA PRO A 194 -5.19 -21.06 4.32
C PRO A 194 -5.38 -22.35 5.13
N ARG A 195 -5.33 -23.51 4.44
CA ARG A 195 -5.20 -24.81 5.09
C ARG A 195 -3.76 -25.04 5.53
N ALA A 196 -2.80 -24.66 4.70
CA ALA A 196 -1.39 -24.77 5.05
C ALA A 196 -0.59 -23.63 4.38
N VAL A 197 0.55 -23.28 5.01
CA VAL A 197 1.52 -22.29 4.53
C VAL A 197 2.88 -22.98 4.44
N TYR A 198 3.50 -22.89 3.26
CA TYR A 198 4.88 -23.33 3.03
C TYR A 198 5.75 -22.11 2.77
N VAL A 199 6.94 -22.10 3.36
CA VAL A 199 7.98 -21.08 3.16
C VAL A 199 9.28 -21.80 2.78
N GLY A 200 9.79 -21.49 1.61
CA GLY A 200 10.99 -22.14 1.09
C GLY A 200 10.85 -23.67 1.01
N GLY A 201 9.66 -24.19 0.69
CA GLY A 201 9.37 -25.62 0.64
C GLY A 201 9.16 -26.31 1.98
N THR A 202 9.30 -25.58 3.11
CA THR A 202 9.10 -26.13 4.45
C THR A 202 7.69 -25.76 4.95
N LEU A 203 6.95 -26.72 5.50
CA LEU A 203 5.67 -26.47 6.15
C LEU A 203 5.86 -25.54 7.36
N ALA A 204 5.40 -24.31 7.24
CA ALA A 204 5.50 -23.29 8.30
C ALA A 204 4.27 -23.28 9.22
N TRP A 205 3.10 -23.62 8.68
CA TRP A 205 1.85 -23.64 9.43
C TRP A 205 0.80 -24.53 8.73
N GLU A 206 -0.01 -25.21 9.52
CA GLU A 206 -1.16 -25.99 9.05
C GLU A 206 -2.33 -25.84 10.03
N ARG A 207 -3.52 -25.72 9.48
CA ARG A 207 -4.75 -25.67 10.27
C ARG A 207 -5.05 -27.07 10.82
N ALA A 208 -5.29 -27.16 12.14
CA ALA A 208 -5.69 -28.39 12.81
C ALA A 208 -7.08 -28.89 12.37
#